data_8c320111faa51e299d25c0824e272a4c
#
_entry.id   8c320111faa51e299d25c0824e272a4c
#
_cell.length_a   1.000
_cell.length_b   1.000
_cell.length_c   1.000
_cell.angle_alpha   90.00
_cell.angle_beta   90.00
_cell.angle_gamma   90.00
#
_symmetry.space_group_name_H-M   'P 1'
#
loop_
_entity.id
_entity.type
_entity.pdbx_description
1 polymer ?
#
loop_
_entity_poly.entity_id
_entity_poly.type
_entity_poly.pdbx_seq_one_letter_code
_entity_poly.pdbx_strand_id
1 'polypeptide(L)'
;MQRSPRLDQPLAWAGLLANGAALLGLPLAIGWPGPLPLARLVVGLAAVLPALVLGVVACAALLARRRWGRTVALVALGLGLAVGLSAGIVWLALVQGHRAATGLGLGGLWLLQLLLLIRWSLPPAQTAATATDMATG
;
A
#
# COMPACT_ATOMS: atom_id res chain seq x y z
N MET A 1 -5.35 -25.18 7.54
CA MET A 1 -6.03 -24.52 6.39
C MET A 1 -5.01 -23.73 5.59
N GLN A 2 -4.56 -24.22 4.45
CA GLN A 2 -3.71 -23.48 3.53
C GLN A 2 -4.50 -22.25 3.08
N ARG A 3 -4.00 -21.04 3.39
CA ARG A 3 -4.52 -19.82 2.77
C ARG A 3 -4.52 -20.07 1.27
N SER A 4 -5.69 -19.95 0.64
CA SER A 4 -5.84 -20.20 -0.78
C SER A 4 -4.86 -19.28 -1.54
N PRO A 5 -3.82 -19.82 -2.18
CA PRO A 5 -2.84 -19.05 -2.93
C PRO A 5 -3.47 -18.30 -4.12
N ARG A 6 -4.75 -18.59 -4.38
CA ARG A 6 -5.53 -18.06 -5.50
C ARG A 6 -5.83 -16.55 -5.41
N LEU A 7 -5.88 -15.97 -4.19
CA LEU A 7 -6.19 -14.54 -4.02
C LEU A 7 -4.93 -13.65 -3.89
N ASP A 8 -3.81 -14.20 -3.42
CA ASP A 8 -2.60 -13.40 -3.21
C ASP A 8 -1.90 -13.06 -4.53
N GLN A 9 -2.03 -13.92 -5.53
CA GLN A 9 -1.43 -13.70 -6.84
C GLN A 9 -2.11 -12.54 -7.63
N PRO A 10 -3.45 -12.50 -7.79
CA PRO A 10 -4.09 -11.36 -8.47
C PRO A 10 -3.91 -10.05 -7.70
N LEU A 11 -3.88 -10.06 -6.36
CA LEU A 11 -3.60 -8.87 -5.56
C LEU A 11 -2.16 -8.36 -5.76
N ALA A 12 -1.18 -9.25 -5.86
CA ALA A 12 0.20 -8.88 -6.13
C ALA A 12 0.37 -8.30 -7.55
N TRP A 13 -0.32 -8.86 -8.56
CA TRP A 13 -0.35 -8.30 -9.91
C TRP A 13 -1.02 -6.93 -9.95
N ALA A 14 -2.18 -6.78 -9.30
CA ALA A 14 -2.87 -5.49 -9.23
C ALA A 14 -2.01 -4.43 -8.54
N GLY A 15 -1.33 -4.80 -7.44
CA GLY A 15 -0.39 -3.92 -6.74
C GLY A 15 0.82 -3.55 -7.60
N LEU A 16 1.38 -4.50 -8.36
CA LEU A 16 2.49 -4.25 -9.26
C LEU A 16 2.12 -3.26 -10.37
N LEU A 17 0.96 -3.48 -11.00
CA LEU A 17 0.45 -2.59 -12.04
C LEU A 17 0.13 -1.20 -11.50
N ALA A 18 -0.53 -1.11 -10.33
CA ALA A 18 -0.87 0.17 -9.71
C ALA A 18 0.38 0.98 -9.32
N ASN A 19 1.35 0.36 -8.63
CA ASN A 19 2.59 1.03 -8.25
C ASN A 19 3.46 1.36 -9.47
N GLY A 20 3.52 0.49 -10.48
CA GLY A 20 4.23 0.74 -11.73
C GLY A 20 3.63 1.92 -12.51
N ALA A 21 2.30 1.96 -12.65
CA ALA A 21 1.60 3.06 -13.31
C ALA A 21 1.80 4.38 -12.54
N ALA A 22 1.73 4.34 -11.21
CA ALA A 22 1.98 5.51 -10.37
C ALA A 22 3.44 6.00 -10.48
N LEU A 23 4.41 5.08 -10.59
CA LEU A 23 5.81 5.42 -10.77
C LEU A 23 6.06 6.12 -12.12
N LEU A 24 5.41 5.64 -13.19
CA LEU A 24 5.47 6.26 -14.51
C LEU A 24 4.74 7.61 -14.55
N GLY A 25 3.67 7.77 -13.79
CA GLY A 25 2.91 9.02 -13.66
C GLY A 25 3.56 10.07 -12.77
N LEU A 26 4.50 9.67 -11.91
CA LEU A 26 5.12 10.57 -10.93
C LEU A 26 5.82 11.79 -11.57
N PRO A 27 6.63 11.65 -12.65
CA PRO A 27 7.24 12.80 -13.34
C PRO A 27 6.19 13.79 -13.88
N LEU A 28 5.09 13.26 -14.41
CA LEU A 28 3.98 14.10 -14.89
C LEU A 28 3.31 14.84 -13.74
N ALA A 29 3.10 14.18 -12.60
CA ALA A 29 2.50 14.78 -11.42
C ALA A 29 3.40 15.89 -10.81
N ILE A 30 4.71 15.67 -10.80
CA ILE A 30 5.69 16.67 -10.31
C ILE A 30 5.78 17.86 -11.27
N GLY A 31 5.82 17.62 -12.59
CA GLY A 31 5.92 18.63 -13.63
C GLY A 31 4.63 19.40 -13.93
N TRP A 32 3.48 18.97 -13.35
CA TRP A 32 2.20 19.63 -13.59
C TRP A 32 2.20 21.07 -13.05
N PRO A 33 1.76 22.08 -13.84
CA PRO A 33 1.69 23.46 -13.38
C PRO A 33 0.73 23.61 -12.19
N GLY A 34 1.16 24.28 -11.13
CA GLY A 34 0.33 24.48 -9.95
C GLY A 34 1.10 25.08 -8.78
N PRO A 35 0.42 25.38 -7.66
CA PRO A 35 1.05 25.97 -6.49
C PRO A 35 2.10 25.04 -5.87
N LEU A 36 3.15 25.62 -5.30
CA LEU A 36 4.20 24.94 -4.54
C LEU A 36 4.99 23.88 -5.33
N PRO A 37 5.65 24.24 -6.46
CA PRO A 37 6.37 23.26 -7.28
C PRO A 37 7.54 22.59 -6.53
N LEU A 38 8.24 23.35 -5.69
CA LEU A 38 9.35 22.82 -4.89
C LEU A 38 8.87 21.79 -3.85
N ALA A 39 7.76 22.07 -3.16
CA ALA A 39 7.20 21.14 -2.19
C ALA A 39 6.74 19.82 -2.85
N ARG A 40 6.14 19.88 -4.04
CA ARG A 40 5.78 18.68 -4.81
C ARG A 40 6.99 17.87 -5.22
N LEU A 41 8.05 18.51 -5.67
CA LEU A 41 9.29 17.84 -6.04
C LEU A 41 9.92 17.16 -4.83
N VAL A 42 10.02 17.86 -3.70
CA VAL A 42 10.58 17.29 -2.47
C VAL A 42 9.74 16.11 -1.97
N VAL A 43 8.42 16.28 -1.84
CA VAL A 43 7.53 15.20 -1.38
C VAL A 43 7.50 14.03 -2.37
N GLY A 44 7.47 14.33 -3.67
CA GLY A 44 7.49 13.31 -4.72
C GLY A 44 8.75 12.45 -4.67
N LEU A 45 9.92 13.06 -4.56
CA LEU A 45 11.19 12.34 -4.56
C LEU A 45 11.53 11.73 -3.19
N ALA A 46 11.25 12.43 -2.09
CA ALA A 46 11.66 11.98 -0.76
C ALA A 46 10.67 10.98 -0.11
N ALA A 47 9.39 11.05 -0.45
CA ALA A 47 8.37 10.21 0.18
C ALA A 47 7.66 9.28 -0.81
N VAL A 48 7.12 9.84 -1.90
CA VAL A 48 6.29 9.07 -2.84
C VAL A 48 7.14 8.08 -3.64
N LEU A 49 8.27 8.50 -4.18
CA LEU A 49 9.16 7.63 -4.96
C LEU A 49 9.63 6.40 -4.18
N PRO A 50 10.19 6.52 -2.95
CA PRO A 50 10.59 5.35 -2.16
C PRO A 50 9.43 4.43 -1.84
N ALA A 51 8.25 4.98 -1.52
CA ALA A 51 7.06 4.19 -1.23
C ALA A 51 6.62 3.36 -2.44
N LEU A 52 6.61 3.95 -3.64
CA LEU A 52 6.26 3.25 -4.88
C LEU A 52 7.28 2.18 -5.24
N VAL A 53 8.58 2.48 -5.15
CA VAL A 53 9.65 1.50 -5.41
C VAL A 53 9.53 0.32 -4.44
N LEU A 54 9.32 0.59 -3.15
CA LEU A 54 9.12 -0.46 -2.16
C LEU A 54 7.87 -1.29 -2.47
N GLY A 55 6.79 -0.67 -2.92
CA GLY A 55 5.57 -1.34 -3.38
C GLY A 55 5.81 -2.28 -4.55
N VAL A 56 6.57 -1.85 -5.56
CA VAL A 56 6.97 -2.71 -6.71
C VAL A 56 7.82 -3.89 -6.25
N VAL A 57 8.83 -3.64 -5.42
CA VAL A 57 9.72 -4.68 -4.88
C VAL A 57 8.92 -5.69 -4.04
N ALA A 58 8.00 -5.21 -3.21
CA ALA A 58 7.14 -6.06 -2.39
C ALA A 58 6.26 -6.98 -3.26
N CYS A 59 5.60 -6.42 -4.28
CA CYS A 59 4.75 -7.17 -5.20
C CYS A 59 5.56 -8.21 -5.99
N ALA A 60 6.74 -7.83 -6.50
CA ALA A 60 7.66 -8.74 -7.19
C ALA A 60 8.13 -9.89 -6.27
N ALA A 61 8.46 -9.58 -5.01
CA ALA A 61 8.88 -10.58 -4.03
C ALA A 61 7.74 -11.56 -3.67
N LEU A 62 6.49 -11.06 -3.58
CA LEU A 62 5.31 -11.90 -3.36
C LEU A 62 5.06 -12.83 -4.55
N LEU A 63 5.16 -12.32 -5.79
CA LEU A 63 5.05 -13.11 -7.01
C LEU A 63 6.14 -14.17 -7.12
N ALA A 64 7.38 -13.83 -6.73
CA ALA A 64 8.51 -14.75 -6.67
C ALA A 64 8.46 -15.70 -5.44
N ARG A 65 7.40 -15.65 -4.65
CA ARG A 65 7.19 -16.48 -3.44
C ARG A 65 8.37 -16.44 -2.45
N ARG A 66 9.06 -15.30 -2.36
CA ARG A 66 10.16 -15.09 -1.43
C ARG A 66 9.64 -15.02 0.00
N ARG A 67 10.34 -15.64 0.96
CA ARG A 67 9.95 -15.64 2.39
C ARG A 67 9.86 -14.23 2.98
N TRP A 68 10.73 -13.34 2.57
CA TRP A 68 10.78 -11.95 3.01
C TRP A 68 9.73 -11.05 2.31
N GLY A 69 9.09 -11.52 1.21
CA GLY A 69 8.12 -10.75 0.43
C GLY A 69 6.96 -10.22 1.28
N ARG A 70 6.50 -11.02 2.25
CA ARG A 70 5.43 -10.61 3.16
C ARG A 70 5.86 -9.45 4.07
N THR A 71 7.05 -9.53 4.66
CA THR A 71 7.57 -8.47 5.53
C THR A 71 7.73 -7.16 4.76
N VAL A 72 8.32 -7.22 3.57
CA VAL A 72 8.48 -6.04 2.71
C VAL A 72 7.12 -5.48 2.28
N ALA A 73 6.14 -6.34 1.99
CA ALA A 73 4.78 -5.90 1.65
C ALA A 73 4.11 -5.17 2.81
N LEU A 74 4.27 -5.64 4.05
CA LEU A 74 3.75 -4.95 5.24
C LEU A 74 4.41 -3.58 5.44
N VAL A 75 5.72 -3.50 5.27
CA VAL A 75 6.48 -2.22 5.35
C VAL A 75 6.03 -1.27 4.22
N ALA A 76 5.92 -1.78 2.99
CA ALA A 76 5.47 -0.98 1.84
C ALA A 76 4.05 -0.44 2.04
N LEU A 77 3.12 -1.27 2.53
CA LEU A 77 1.74 -0.86 2.84
C LEU A 77 1.69 0.18 3.97
N GLY A 78 2.46 -0.02 5.04
CA GLY A 78 2.55 0.92 6.15
C GLY A 78 3.11 2.27 5.71
N LEU A 79 4.21 2.27 4.95
CA LEU A 79 4.80 3.48 4.40
C LEU A 79 3.85 4.16 3.41
N GLY A 80 3.26 3.38 2.49
CA GLY A 80 2.28 3.88 1.53
C GLY A 80 1.07 4.52 2.20
N LEU A 81 0.58 3.93 3.29
CA LEU A 81 -0.51 4.49 4.09
C LEU A 81 -0.10 5.79 4.77
N ALA A 82 1.07 5.84 5.40
CA ALA A 82 1.57 7.04 6.08
C ALA A 82 1.77 8.21 5.09
N VAL A 83 2.44 7.96 3.96
CA VAL A 83 2.65 8.95 2.89
C VAL A 83 1.32 9.35 2.26
N GLY A 84 0.46 8.38 1.97
CA GLY A 84 -0.86 8.61 1.38
C GLY A 84 -1.78 9.44 2.27
N LEU A 85 -1.82 9.17 3.58
CA LEU A 85 -2.58 9.96 4.54
C LEU A 85 -2.07 11.39 4.60
N SER A 86 -0.75 11.57 4.77
CA SER A 86 -0.14 12.90 4.89
C SER A 86 -0.38 13.74 3.61
N ALA A 87 -0.08 13.17 2.44
CA ALA A 87 -0.28 13.85 1.16
C ALA A 87 -1.77 14.08 0.88
N GLY A 88 -2.64 13.12 1.19
CA GLY A 88 -4.07 13.22 0.96
C GLY A 88 -4.75 14.27 1.82
N ILE A 89 -4.38 14.41 3.09
CA ILE A 89 -4.89 15.47 3.98
C ILE A 89 -4.51 16.84 3.44
N VAL A 90 -3.24 17.04 3.04
CA VAL A 90 -2.77 18.28 2.44
C VAL A 90 -3.52 18.58 1.14
N TRP A 91 -3.72 17.55 0.29
CA TRP A 91 -4.46 17.70 -0.96
C TRP A 91 -5.91 18.10 -0.72
N LEU A 92 -6.61 17.45 0.23
CA LEU A 92 -7.99 17.79 0.60
C LEU A 92 -8.12 19.22 1.15
N ALA A 93 -7.11 19.71 1.85
CA ALA A 93 -7.08 21.09 2.35
C ALA A 93 -6.94 22.11 1.22
N LEU A 94 -6.18 21.77 0.16
CA LEU A 94 -5.88 22.68 -0.96
C LEU A 94 -6.97 22.65 -2.05
N VAL A 95 -7.69 21.53 -2.24
CA VAL A 95 -8.75 21.40 -3.26
C VAL A 95 -10.00 22.13 -2.82
N GLN A 96 -10.39 23.15 -3.57
CA GLN A 96 -11.60 23.96 -3.27
C GLN A 96 -12.88 23.43 -3.94
N GLY A 97 -12.75 22.59 -4.99
CA GLY A 97 -13.87 21.94 -5.66
C GLY A 97 -13.89 20.43 -5.44
N HIS A 98 -15.03 19.78 -5.53
CA HIS A 98 -15.19 18.31 -5.47
C HIS A 98 -14.58 17.61 -4.23
N ARG A 99 -14.47 18.33 -3.11
CA ARG A 99 -13.90 17.80 -1.86
C ARG A 99 -14.51 16.48 -1.41
N ALA A 100 -15.83 16.34 -1.54
CA ALA A 100 -16.54 15.13 -1.16
C ALA A 100 -16.13 13.92 -2.02
N ALA A 101 -16.09 14.08 -3.34
CA ALA A 101 -15.71 13.01 -4.26
C ALA A 101 -14.24 12.60 -4.08
N THR A 102 -13.34 13.59 -3.94
CA THR A 102 -11.91 13.35 -3.67
C THR A 102 -11.70 12.68 -2.30
N GLY A 103 -12.43 13.13 -1.28
CA GLY A 103 -12.39 12.54 0.07
C GLY A 103 -12.88 11.10 0.10
N LEU A 104 -13.96 10.78 -0.61
CA LEU A 104 -14.46 9.41 -0.73
C LEU A 104 -13.46 8.51 -1.47
N GLY A 105 -12.85 8.99 -2.56
CA GLY A 105 -11.85 8.23 -3.31
C GLY A 105 -10.60 7.93 -2.48
N LEU A 106 -10.04 8.94 -1.82
CA LEU A 106 -8.88 8.78 -0.93
C LEU A 106 -9.21 7.92 0.29
N GLY A 107 -10.37 8.14 0.93
CA GLY A 107 -10.82 7.35 2.07
C GLY A 107 -11.02 5.88 1.72
N GLY A 108 -11.59 5.57 0.55
CA GLY A 108 -11.73 4.21 0.04
C GLY A 108 -10.37 3.53 -0.20
N LEU A 109 -9.41 4.27 -0.78
CA LEU A 109 -8.05 3.77 -0.98
C LEU A 109 -7.34 3.47 0.35
N TRP A 110 -7.45 4.35 1.34
CA TRP A 110 -6.86 4.15 2.67
C TRP A 110 -7.49 2.97 3.41
N LEU A 111 -8.82 2.83 3.35
CA LEU A 111 -9.51 1.68 3.92
C LEU A 111 -9.05 0.37 3.27
N LEU A 112 -8.90 0.34 1.95
CA LEU A 112 -8.39 -0.83 1.23
C LEU A 112 -6.97 -1.19 1.68
N GLN A 113 -6.07 -0.21 1.78
CA GLN A 113 -4.70 -0.41 2.26
C GLN A 113 -4.68 -0.91 3.70
N LEU A 114 -5.51 -0.35 4.58
CA LEU A 114 -5.64 -0.77 5.97
C LEU A 114 -6.14 -2.21 6.08
N LEU A 115 -7.17 -2.58 5.32
CA LEU A 115 -7.70 -3.94 5.29
C LEU A 115 -6.67 -4.96 4.81
N LEU A 116 -5.87 -4.62 3.79
CA LEU A 116 -4.78 -5.46 3.30
C LEU A 116 -3.69 -5.61 4.36
N LEU A 117 -3.35 -4.51 5.06
CA LEU A 117 -2.36 -4.51 6.13
C LEU A 117 -2.81 -5.39 7.29
N ILE A 118 -4.06 -5.26 7.75
CA ILE A 118 -4.64 -6.11 8.80
C ILE A 118 -4.65 -7.58 8.34
N ARG A 119 -5.14 -7.86 7.13
CA ARG A 119 -5.20 -9.22 6.59
C ARG A 119 -3.83 -9.90 6.57
N TRP A 120 -2.78 -9.16 6.22
CA TRP A 120 -1.42 -9.71 6.12
C TRP A 120 -0.67 -9.69 7.45
N SER A 121 -1.07 -8.86 8.41
CA SER A 121 -0.51 -8.84 9.77
C SER A 121 -0.99 -10.02 10.62
N LEU A 122 -2.22 -10.50 10.40
CA LEU A 122 -2.78 -11.60 11.19
C LEU A 122 -2.00 -12.90 10.92
N PRO A 123 -1.53 -13.60 11.96
CA PRO A 123 -0.91 -14.92 11.81
C PRO A 123 -1.92 -15.92 11.25
N PRO A 124 -1.49 -16.91 10.47
CA PRO A 124 -2.36 -18.00 10.07
C PRO A 124 -2.88 -18.72 11.32
N ALA A 125 -4.20 -18.99 11.37
CA ALA A 125 -4.93 -19.53 12.54
C ALA A 125 -4.50 -20.94 13.01
N GLN A 126 -3.28 -21.37 12.73
CA GLN A 126 -2.78 -22.72 13.09
C GLN A 126 -2.29 -22.83 14.53
N THR A 127 -2.11 -21.70 15.25
CA THR A 127 -1.56 -21.75 16.63
C THR A 127 -2.59 -22.12 17.70
N ALA A 128 -3.87 -22.00 17.40
CA ALA A 128 -4.92 -22.32 18.38
C ALA A 128 -5.21 -23.84 18.51
N ALA A 129 -5.05 -24.58 17.42
CA ALA A 129 -5.34 -26.04 17.42
C ALA A 129 -4.29 -26.85 18.19
N THR A 130 -3.01 -26.43 18.13
CA THR A 130 -1.90 -27.14 18.81
C THR A 130 -1.91 -26.94 20.32
N ALA A 131 -2.43 -25.80 20.80
CA ALA A 131 -2.53 -25.54 22.24
C ALA A 131 -3.63 -26.38 22.91
N THR A 132 -4.71 -26.70 22.20
CA THR A 132 -5.81 -27.52 22.71
C THR A 132 -5.42 -29.00 22.77
N ASP A 133 -4.61 -29.48 21.84
CA ASP A 133 -4.14 -30.87 21.78
C ASP A 133 -3.11 -31.18 22.89
N MET A 134 -2.31 -30.18 23.31
CA MET A 134 -1.36 -30.32 24.44
C MET A 134 -2.04 -30.22 25.82
N ALA A 135 -3.26 -29.67 25.89
CA ALA A 135 -4.00 -29.54 27.16
C ALA A 135 -4.88 -30.75 27.48
N THR A 136 -5.08 -31.64 26.52
CA THR A 136 -5.94 -32.88 26.66
C THR A 136 -5.14 -34.19 26.66
N GLY A 137 -3.81 -34.16 26.59
CA GLY A 137 -2.91 -35.32 26.75
C GLY A 137 -2.19 -35.26 28.08
#